data_f6c3a14ae96f6e83359dcd736bc3e8a6
#
_entry.id   f6c3a14ae96f6e83359dcd736bc3e8a6
#
_cell.length_a   1.000
_cell.length_b   1.000
_cell.length_c   1.000
_cell.angle_alpha   90.00
_cell.angle_beta   90.00
_cell.angle_gamma   90.00
#
_symmetry.space_group_name_H-M   'P 1'
#
loop_
_entity.id
_entity.type
_entity.pdbx_description
1 polymer ?
#
loop_
_entity_poly.entity_id
_entity_poly.type
_entity_poly.pdbx_seq_one_letter_code
_entity_poly.pdbx_strand_id
1 'polypeptide(L)'
;IFFCFLVAQKNKFEISSVYEVDLLEVNFTEIENRLFSLYEEHVLVGEVGRIVAFSDMVSWVLYEEVLEEIGVLVMLDETRSVYSNFDFGEFVSREFMMEQADLGLYRKEYVDKLISNY
;
A
#
# COMPACT_ATOMS: atom_id res chain seq x y z
N ILE A 1 12.38 5.86 3.35
CA ILE A 1 11.03 5.29 3.25
C ILE A 1 10.85 4.25 4.35
N PHE A 2 9.72 4.27 5.01
CA PHE A 2 9.36 3.32 6.05
C PHE A 2 8.28 2.37 5.56
N PHE A 3 8.44 1.09 5.88
CA PHE A 3 7.44 0.06 5.64
C PHE A 3 6.99 -0.52 6.98
N CYS A 4 5.70 -0.42 7.27
CA CYS A 4 5.07 -0.95 8.47
C CYS A 4 4.19 -2.15 8.11
N PHE A 5 4.46 -3.29 8.71
CA PHE A 5 3.67 -4.51 8.57
C PHE A 5 2.70 -4.62 9.74
N LEU A 6 1.41 -4.79 9.43
CA LEU A 6 0.32 -4.78 10.40
C LEU A 6 -0.32 -6.17 10.46
N VAL A 7 -0.37 -6.72 11.66
CA VAL A 7 -1.02 -8.01 11.94
C VAL A 7 -2.40 -7.77 12.54
N ALA A 8 -3.40 -8.52 12.08
CA ALA A 8 -4.73 -8.49 12.65
C ALA A 8 -4.75 -9.21 14.00
N GLN A 9 -5.12 -8.50 15.07
CA GLN A 9 -5.32 -9.07 16.40
C GLN A 9 -6.73 -8.77 16.90
N LYS A 10 -7.59 -9.79 16.92
CA LYS A 10 -9.00 -9.65 17.31
C LYS A 10 -9.72 -8.56 16.52
N ASN A 11 -9.89 -7.37 17.09
CA ASN A 11 -10.62 -6.25 16.49
C ASN A 11 -9.72 -5.05 16.16
N LYS A 12 -8.40 -5.19 16.19
CA LYS A 12 -7.45 -4.12 15.90
C LYS A 12 -6.26 -4.63 15.10
N PHE A 13 -5.54 -3.71 14.48
CA PHE A 13 -4.25 -3.99 13.87
C PHE A 13 -3.13 -3.52 14.80
N GLU A 14 -2.10 -4.31 14.91
CA GLU A 14 -0.88 -3.97 15.63
C GLU A 14 0.30 -3.98 14.66
N ILE A 15 1.22 -3.04 14.86
CA ILE A 15 2.46 -3.01 14.08
C ILE A 15 3.32 -4.21 14.54
N SER A 16 3.60 -5.12 13.63
CA SER A 16 4.48 -6.27 13.91
C SER A 16 5.94 -5.90 13.69
N SER A 17 6.21 -5.13 12.65
CA SER A 17 7.57 -4.73 12.27
C SER A 17 7.57 -3.43 11.49
N VAL A 18 8.68 -2.69 11.59
CA VAL A 18 8.94 -1.48 10.83
C VAL A 18 10.31 -1.60 10.19
N TYR A 19 10.39 -1.35 8.90
CA TYR A 19 11.63 -1.36 8.14
C TYR A 19 11.88 0.01 7.53
N GLU A 20 13.08 0.51 7.69
CA GLU A 20 13.55 1.72 7.03
C GLU A 20 14.39 1.34 5.81
N VAL A 21 14.13 1.99 4.69
CA VAL A 21 14.90 1.89 3.46
C VAL A 21 15.42 3.27 3.09
N ASP A 22 16.73 3.46 3.11
CA ASP A 22 17.36 4.68 2.61
C ASP A 22 17.58 4.56 1.09
N LEU A 23 16.79 5.32 0.32
CA LEU A 23 16.86 5.30 -1.14
C LEU A 23 18.14 5.95 -1.69
N LEU A 24 18.87 6.70 -0.87
CA LEU A 24 20.12 7.34 -1.29
C LEU A 24 21.32 6.40 -1.19
N GLU A 25 21.25 5.39 -0.34
CA GLU A 25 22.35 4.47 -0.07
C GLU A 25 22.24 3.15 -0.84
N VAL A 26 21.08 2.82 -1.38
CA VAL A 26 20.81 1.51 -1.99
C VAL A 26 20.43 1.67 -3.45
N ASN A 27 20.92 0.80 -4.31
CA ASN A 27 20.49 0.79 -5.70
C ASN A 27 19.09 0.13 -5.82
N PHE A 28 18.39 0.40 -6.92
CA PHE A 28 17.02 -0.06 -7.13
C PHE A 28 16.86 -1.59 -7.00
N THR A 29 17.78 -2.37 -7.54
CA THR A 29 17.74 -3.84 -7.47
C THR A 29 17.86 -4.34 -6.03
N GLU A 30 18.68 -3.70 -5.21
CA GLU A 30 18.81 -4.05 -3.79
C GLU A 30 17.53 -3.73 -3.02
N ILE A 31 16.90 -2.59 -3.32
CA ILE A 31 15.60 -2.21 -2.74
C ILE A 31 14.55 -3.24 -3.12
N GLU A 32 14.43 -3.57 -4.40
CA GLU A 32 13.47 -4.54 -4.91
C GLU A 32 13.66 -5.92 -4.25
N ASN A 33 14.88 -6.45 -4.22
CA ASN A 33 15.19 -7.72 -3.58
C ASN A 33 14.86 -7.71 -2.08
N ARG A 34 15.16 -6.61 -1.39
CA ARG A 34 14.88 -6.46 0.04
C ARG A 34 13.39 -6.39 0.32
N LEU A 35 12.63 -5.62 -0.45
CA LEU A 35 11.18 -5.56 -0.34
C LEU A 35 10.54 -6.91 -0.64
N PHE A 36 11.00 -7.62 -1.66
CA PHE A 36 10.51 -8.95 -1.99
C PHE A 36 10.78 -9.95 -0.86
N SER A 37 11.98 -9.93 -0.28
CA SER A 37 12.31 -10.78 0.87
C SER A 37 11.43 -10.48 2.08
N LEU A 38 11.17 -9.21 2.38
CA LEU A 38 10.27 -8.80 3.46
C LEU A 38 8.83 -9.23 3.20
N TYR A 39 8.39 -9.13 1.95
CA TYR A 39 7.08 -9.62 1.54
C TYR A 39 6.96 -11.13 1.73
N GLU A 40 7.93 -11.91 1.27
CA GLU A 40 7.95 -13.37 1.46
C GLU A 40 7.95 -13.74 2.95
N GLU A 41 8.77 -13.06 3.75
CA GLU A 41 8.92 -13.37 5.19
C GLU A 41 7.66 -13.07 6.00
N HIS A 42 6.95 -11.99 5.68
CA HIS A 42 5.84 -11.51 6.51
C HIS A 42 4.47 -11.74 5.91
N VAL A 43 4.32 -11.63 4.59
CA VAL A 43 3.03 -11.71 3.90
C VAL A 43 2.68 -13.14 3.52
N LEU A 44 3.61 -13.86 2.88
CA LEU A 44 3.34 -15.23 2.44
C LEU A 44 3.16 -16.21 3.59
N VAL A 45 3.68 -15.89 4.78
CA VAL A 45 3.45 -16.69 6.01
C VAL A 45 2.03 -16.45 6.59
N GLY A 46 1.28 -15.49 6.03
CA GLY A 46 -0.12 -15.26 6.40
C GLY A 46 -0.32 -14.51 7.72
N GLU A 47 0.74 -13.93 8.28
CA GLU A 47 0.66 -13.17 9.52
C GLU A 47 0.26 -11.70 9.31
N VAL A 48 0.62 -11.14 8.16
CA VAL A 48 0.39 -9.72 7.83
C VAL A 48 -0.85 -9.57 6.95
N GLY A 49 -1.79 -8.77 7.42
CA GLY A 49 -2.99 -8.43 6.66
C GLY A 49 -2.90 -7.10 5.92
N ARG A 50 -2.00 -6.20 6.36
CA ARG A 50 -1.86 -4.84 5.82
C ARG A 50 -0.42 -4.38 5.81
N ILE A 51 -0.09 -3.59 4.78
CA ILE A 51 1.18 -2.89 4.66
C ILE A 51 0.91 -1.39 4.58
N VAL A 52 1.70 -0.60 5.30
CA VAL A 52 1.70 0.85 5.18
C VAL A 52 3.12 1.29 4.87
N ALA A 53 3.31 1.98 3.76
CA ALA A 53 4.58 2.60 3.41
C ALA A 53 4.44 4.12 3.38
N PHE A 54 5.43 4.85 3.82
CA PHE A 54 5.42 6.31 3.81
C PHE A 54 6.84 6.89 3.76
N SER A 55 6.95 8.12 3.30
CA SER A 55 8.20 8.87 3.36
C SER A 55 8.44 9.37 4.80
N ASP A 56 9.69 9.66 5.14
CA ASP A 56 10.10 10.26 6.40
C ASP A 56 9.37 11.58 6.71
N MET A 57 9.09 12.38 5.70
CA MET A 57 8.31 13.62 5.80
C MET A 57 6.80 13.44 5.70
N VAL A 58 6.34 12.19 5.58
CA VAL A 58 4.92 11.83 5.41
C VAL A 58 4.25 12.63 4.28
N SER A 59 4.98 12.93 3.22
CA SER A 59 4.46 13.63 2.04
C SER A 59 3.58 12.75 1.16
N TRP A 60 3.71 11.44 1.31
CA TRP A 60 2.83 10.43 0.74
C TRP A 60 2.72 9.22 1.67
N VAL A 61 1.63 8.52 1.57
CA VAL A 61 1.36 7.26 2.27
C VAL A 61 0.76 6.28 1.28
N LEU A 62 1.35 5.11 1.17
CA LEU A 62 0.79 3.96 0.48
C LEU A 62 0.22 2.99 1.53
N TYR A 63 -1.03 2.64 1.39
CA TYR A 63 -1.70 1.61 2.18
C TYR A 63 -2.08 0.46 1.28
N GLU A 64 -1.82 -0.76 1.70
CA GLU A 64 -2.17 -1.99 0.99
C GLU A 64 -2.94 -2.95 1.91
N GLU A 65 -4.09 -3.41 1.44
CA GLU A 65 -4.80 -4.54 2.01
C GLU A 65 -4.37 -5.80 1.26
N VAL A 66 -3.51 -6.59 1.88
CA VAL A 66 -2.81 -7.70 1.24
C VAL A 66 -3.77 -8.77 0.71
N LEU A 67 -4.81 -9.09 1.47
CA LEU A 67 -5.77 -10.14 1.08
C LEU A 67 -6.68 -9.74 -0.08
N GLU A 68 -6.90 -8.45 -0.26
CA GLU A 68 -7.72 -7.93 -1.36
C GLU A 68 -6.88 -7.50 -2.56
N GLU A 69 -5.55 -7.51 -2.42
CA GLU A 69 -4.60 -7.02 -3.44
C GLU A 69 -4.92 -5.60 -3.91
N ILE A 70 -5.38 -4.77 -2.98
CA ILE A 70 -5.75 -3.37 -3.24
C ILE A 70 -4.88 -2.45 -2.43
N GLY A 71 -4.25 -1.50 -3.13
CA GLY A 71 -3.49 -0.41 -2.51
C GLY A 71 -4.14 0.95 -2.74
N VAL A 72 -3.93 1.86 -1.79
CA VAL A 72 -4.32 3.27 -1.90
C VAL A 72 -3.10 4.13 -1.66
N LEU A 73 -2.77 4.96 -2.65
CA LEU A 73 -1.73 5.97 -2.54
C LEU A 73 -2.36 7.33 -2.27
N VAL A 74 -2.02 7.90 -1.12
CA VAL A 74 -2.41 9.27 -0.74
C VAL A 74 -1.16 10.13 -0.73
N MET A 75 -1.22 11.30 -1.34
CA MET A 75 -0.10 12.25 -1.34
C MET A 75 -0.61 13.68 -1.22
N LEU A 76 0.23 14.54 -0.67
CA LEU A 76 -0.02 15.97 -0.66
C LEU A 76 0.03 16.54 -2.09
N ASP A 77 -0.78 17.58 -2.36
CA ASP A 77 -0.83 18.22 -3.68
C ASP A 77 0.53 18.74 -4.13
N GLU A 78 1.32 19.26 -3.22
CA GLU A 78 2.70 19.71 -3.47
C GLU A 78 3.59 18.54 -3.92
N THR A 79 3.46 17.39 -3.29
CA THR A 79 4.16 16.17 -3.67
C THR A 79 3.74 15.69 -5.05
N ARG A 80 2.45 15.70 -5.34
CA ARG A 80 1.91 15.33 -6.64
C ARG A 80 2.47 16.20 -7.76
N SER A 81 2.67 17.49 -7.53
CA SER A 81 3.25 18.40 -8.51
C SER A 81 4.71 18.05 -8.84
N VAL A 82 5.49 17.59 -7.87
CA VAL A 82 6.88 17.13 -8.08
C VAL A 82 6.92 15.87 -8.94
N TYR A 83 5.94 14.98 -8.79
CA TYR A 83 5.80 13.76 -9.57
C TYR A 83 4.91 13.94 -10.82
N SER A 84 4.83 15.15 -11.36
CA SER A 84 3.99 15.46 -12.54
C SER A 84 4.31 14.61 -13.78
N ASN A 85 5.54 14.07 -13.86
CA ASN A 85 5.97 13.18 -14.95
C ASN A 85 5.71 11.68 -14.64
N PHE A 86 5.18 11.36 -13.47
CA PHE A 86 4.83 9.98 -13.12
C PHE A 86 3.53 9.61 -13.83
N ASP A 87 3.54 8.48 -14.52
CA ASP A 87 2.34 7.99 -15.18
C ASP A 87 1.40 7.36 -14.16
N PHE A 88 0.40 8.13 -13.72
CA PHE A 88 -0.66 7.63 -12.86
C PHE A 88 -1.72 6.82 -13.64
N GLY A 89 -1.54 6.61 -14.95
CA GLY A 89 -2.47 5.84 -15.77
C GLY A 89 -2.58 4.36 -15.39
N GLU A 90 -1.60 3.84 -14.62
CA GLU A 90 -1.67 2.51 -14.04
C GLU A 90 -2.55 2.43 -12.78
N PHE A 91 -2.89 3.57 -12.18
CA PHE A 91 -3.78 3.61 -11.03
C PHE A 91 -5.23 3.50 -11.48
N VAL A 92 -5.95 2.57 -10.88
CA VAL A 92 -7.36 2.35 -11.24
C VAL A 92 -8.26 3.44 -10.68
N SER A 93 -9.28 3.82 -11.45
CA SER A 93 -10.27 4.79 -10.99
C SER A 93 -11.26 4.18 -10.00
N ARG A 94 -11.96 5.04 -9.25
CA ARG A 94 -13.07 4.62 -8.38
C ARG A 94 -14.14 3.86 -9.14
N GLU A 95 -14.50 4.35 -10.33
CA GLU A 95 -15.52 3.78 -11.19
C GLU A 95 -15.13 2.35 -11.60
N PHE A 96 -13.86 2.16 -11.98
CA PHE A 96 -13.34 0.83 -12.30
C PHE A 96 -13.44 -0.11 -11.11
N MET A 97 -13.05 0.33 -9.91
CA MET A 97 -13.14 -0.50 -8.70
C MET A 97 -14.59 -0.88 -8.36
N MET A 98 -15.53 0.04 -8.53
CA MET A 98 -16.96 -0.25 -8.32
C MET A 98 -17.47 -1.28 -9.32
N GLU A 99 -17.10 -1.15 -10.60
CA GLU A 99 -17.45 -2.10 -11.64
C GLU A 99 -16.92 -3.51 -11.32
N GLN A 100 -15.64 -3.61 -10.91
CA GLN A 100 -15.03 -4.89 -10.53
C GLN A 100 -15.70 -5.51 -9.29
N ALA A 101 -16.13 -4.69 -8.33
CA ALA A 101 -16.87 -5.15 -7.17
C ALA A 101 -18.28 -5.66 -7.55
N ASP A 102 -18.96 -4.98 -8.48
CA ASP A 102 -20.27 -5.42 -9.00
C ASP A 102 -20.16 -6.73 -9.80
N LEU A 103 -19.02 -6.97 -10.45
CA LEU A 103 -18.70 -8.25 -11.10
C LEU A 103 -18.29 -9.37 -10.11
N GLY A 104 -18.15 -9.04 -8.82
CA GLY A 104 -17.78 -9.99 -7.77
C GLY A 104 -16.29 -10.33 -7.71
N LEU A 105 -15.43 -9.54 -8.36
CA LEU A 105 -13.96 -9.70 -8.32
C LEU A 105 -13.36 -9.13 -7.03
N TYR A 106 -14.00 -8.12 -6.45
CA TYR A 106 -13.66 -7.57 -5.14
C TYR A 106 -14.86 -7.66 -4.19
N ARG A 107 -14.60 -7.71 -2.89
CA ARG A 107 -15.68 -7.64 -1.89
C ARG A 107 -16.32 -6.25 -1.92
N LYS A 108 -17.58 -6.17 -2.29
CA LYS A 108 -18.32 -4.92 -2.45
C LYS A 108 -18.27 -4.04 -1.19
N GLU A 109 -18.53 -4.64 -0.02
CA GLU A 109 -18.49 -3.92 1.26
C GLU A 109 -17.13 -3.25 1.53
N TYR A 110 -16.05 -3.90 1.09
CA TYR A 110 -14.71 -3.36 1.22
C TYR A 110 -14.49 -2.17 0.27
N VAL A 111 -14.88 -2.32 -0.99
CA VAL A 111 -14.76 -1.26 -2.00
C VAL A 111 -15.61 -0.05 -1.63
N ASP A 112 -16.86 -0.24 -1.21
CA ASP A 112 -17.76 0.83 -0.77
C ASP A 112 -17.16 1.61 0.41
N LYS A 113 -16.58 0.90 1.39
CA LYS A 113 -15.92 1.51 2.53
C LYS A 113 -14.66 2.28 2.13
N LEU A 114 -13.86 1.72 1.23
CA LEU A 114 -12.67 2.37 0.70
C LEU A 114 -13.04 3.69 0.01
N ILE A 115 -13.98 3.63 -0.94
CA ILE A 115 -14.43 4.81 -1.70
C ILE A 115 -15.06 5.88 -0.81
N SER A 116 -15.74 5.48 0.26
CA SER A 116 -16.36 6.43 1.20
C SER A 116 -15.35 7.19 2.06
N ASN A 117 -14.15 6.65 2.22
CA ASN A 117 -13.09 7.24 3.04
C ASN A 117 -12.11 8.11 2.25
N TYR A 118 -12.06 7.98 0.91
CA TYR A 118 -11.15 8.64 0.00
C TYR A 118 -11.87 9.21 -1.23
#